data_a94ac401c14ce20e328953587856a4cb
#
_entry.id   a94ac401c14ce20e328953587856a4cb
#
_cell.length_a   1.000
_cell.length_b   1.000
_cell.length_c   1.000
_cell.angle_alpha   90.00
_cell.angle_beta   90.00
_cell.angle_gamma   90.00
#
_symmetry.space_group_name_H-M   'P 1'
#
loop_
_entity.id
_entity.type
_entity.pdbx_description
1 polymer ?
#
loop_
_entity_poly.entity_id
_entity_poly.type
_entity_poly.pdbx_seq_one_letter_code
_entity_poly.pdbx_strand_id
1 'polypeptide(L)'
;MVKQGRADRLKAAGIDTVDKLWKADLGKLAADPAFATDDGLLGQLPLLQGYAEAHAKGAAIVYAADERLFQLKEPVLHLDLEFDGPASEIFLWGYLDHATGRIEQHFDHTRHGQERLLREFQQRCRDIDPTVVTWGGTSSDLVQLRRACDKYKMDTAWIRKVRWLDLQTQVVYTGNPETQRIYLPVRNFSSDTVAKHFGYEKPRLRIKDGFAALKIYQAYKRAPREGIKRDLCEYNAEDIKHTKLILDGVRELMRPLI
;
A
#
# COMPACT_ATOMS: atom_id res chain seq x y z
N MET A 1 9.44 -10.55 3.45
CA MET A 1 9.75 -11.70 4.32
C MET A 1 10.61 -12.72 3.56
N VAL A 2 11.64 -13.24 4.20
CA VAL A 2 12.49 -14.27 3.62
C VAL A 2 11.72 -15.61 3.60
N LYS A 3 11.63 -16.26 2.43
CA LYS A 3 11.03 -17.61 2.34
C LYS A 3 11.84 -18.60 3.17
N GLN A 4 11.20 -19.65 3.72
CA GLN A 4 11.83 -20.60 4.67
C GLN A 4 13.18 -21.13 4.14
N GLY A 5 13.26 -21.61 2.90
CA GLY A 5 14.51 -22.13 2.35
C GLY A 5 15.65 -21.10 2.25
N ARG A 6 15.34 -19.82 2.09
CA ARG A 6 16.34 -18.74 2.13
C ARG A 6 16.78 -18.42 3.55
N ALA A 7 15.86 -18.48 4.51
CA ALA A 7 16.19 -18.32 5.92
C ALA A 7 17.12 -19.45 6.39
N ASP A 8 16.89 -20.68 5.94
CA ASP A 8 17.73 -21.85 6.28
C ASP A 8 19.15 -21.70 5.72
N ARG A 9 19.32 -21.17 4.49
CA ARG A 9 20.63 -20.87 3.93
C ARG A 9 21.38 -19.79 4.70
N LEU A 10 20.69 -18.69 5.09
CA LEU A 10 21.29 -17.65 5.93
C LEU A 10 21.77 -18.25 7.27
N LYS A 11 20.96 -19.10 7.89
CA LYS A 11 21.35 -19.79 9.12
C LYS A 11 22.57 -20.70 8.92
N ALA A 12 22.62 -21.45 7.82
CA ALA A 12 23.77 -22.32 7.49
C ALA A 12 25.07 -21.51 7.33
N ALA A 13 24.98 -20.26 6.84
CA ALA A 13 26.10 -19.32 6.80
C ALA A 13 26.37 -18.58 8.13
N GLY A 14 25.73 -19.01 9.23
CA GLY A 14 25.91 -18.40 10.55
C GLY A 14 25.09 -17.13 10.78
N ILE A 15 24.20 -16.75 9.86
CA ILE A 15 23.32 -15.58 9.95
C ILE A 15 21.94 -16.02 10.43
N ASP A 16 21.82 -16.20 11.73
CA ASP A 16 20.61 -16.67 12.41
C ASP A 16 19.81 -15.57 13.12
N THR A 17 20.34 -14.33 13.13
CA THR A 17 19.72 -13.17 13.75
C THR A 17 19.72 -11.95 12.83
N VAL A 18 18.81 -11.01 13.10
CA VAL A 18 18.73 -9.71 12.41
C VAL A 18 20.02 -8.91 12.58
N ASP A 19 20.61 -8.91 13.77
CA ASP A 19 21.85 -8.21 14.07
C ASP A 19 23.05 -8.77 13.28
N LYS A 20 23.14 -10.09 13.13
CA LYS A 20 24.17 -10.73 12.30
C LYS A 20 23.97 -10.40 10.80
N LEU A 21 22.72 -10.36 10.32
CA LEU A 21 22.44 -10.01 8.93
C LEU A 21 22.83 -8.56 8.64
N TRP A 22 22.50 -7.63 9.53
CA TRP A 22 22.90 -6.24 9.38
C TRP A 22 24.41 -6.05 9.29
N LYS A 23 25.18 -6.78 10.13
CA LYS A 23 26.64 -6.68 10.19
C LYS A 23 27.37 -7.55 9.17
N ALA A 24 26.63 -8.32 8.37
CA ALA A 24 27.22 -9.25 7.40
C ALA A 24 27.95 -8.53 6.29
N ASP A 25 29.08 -9.09 5.90
CA ASP A 25 29.81 -8.71 4.67
C ASP A 25 29.11 -9.36 3.47
N LEU A 26 28.36 -8.56 2.72
CA LEU A 26 27.59 -9.04 1.57
C LEU A 26 28.50 -9.58 0.46
N GLY A 27 29.73 -9.06 0.30
CA GLY A 27 30.70 -9.57 -0.67
C GLY A 27 31.15 -10.99 -0.32
N LYS A 28 31.41 -11.27 0.95
CA LYS A 28 31.72 -12.62 1.44
C LYS A 28 30.56 -13.58 1.27
N LEU A 29 29.33 -13.14 1.57
CA LEU A 29 28.13 -13.94 1.36
C LEU A 29 27.90 -14.27 -0.11
N ALA A 30 28.10 -13.30 -1.01
CA ALA A 30 27.97 -13.52 -2.45
C ALA A 30 29.01 -14.51 -2.99
N ALA A 31 30.19 -14.58 -2.39
CA ALA A 31 31.24 -15.54 -2.75
C ALA A 31 31.05 -16.95 -2.12
N ASP A 32 30.13 -17.10 -1.18
CA ASP A 32 29.86 -18.39 -0.55
C ASP A 32 29.12 -19.35 -1.52
N PRO A 33 29.64 -20.57 -1.79
CA PRO A 33 28.98 -21.50 -2.70
C PRO A 33 27.53 -21.84 -2.34
N ALA A 34 27.15 -21.72 -1.08
CA ALA A 34 25.75 -21.93 -0.62
C ALA A 34 24.78 -20.89 -1.19
N PHE A 35 25.28 -19.71 -1.57
CA PHE A 35 24.48 -18.62 -2.14
C PHE A 35 24.65 -18.49 -3.67
N ALA A 36 25.77 -18.95 -4.24
CA ALA A 36 26.10 -18.78 -5.64
C ALA A 36 25.06 -19.33 -6.63
N THR A 37 24.15 -20.20 -6.16
CA THR A 37 23.08 -20.80 -6.98
C THR A 37 21.72 -20.12 -6.81
N ASP A 38 21.60 -19.07 -5.99
CA ASP A 38 20.34 -18.35 -5.75
C ASP A 38 20.50 -16.86 -6.06
N ASP A 39 20.58 -16.54 -7.37
CA ASP A 39 20.66 -15.14 -7.86
C ASP A 39 19.55 -14.26 -7.27
N GLY A 40 18.37 -14.84 -7.05
CA GLY A 40 17.24 -14.11 -6.46
C GLY A 40 17.45 -13.78 -4.99
N LEU A 41 18.21 -14.57 -4.22
CA LEU A 41 18.60 -14.23 -2.85
C LEU A 41 19.74 -13.22 -2.85
N LEU A 42 20.75 -13.43 -3.67
CA LEU A 42 21.88 -12.51 -3.79
C LEU A 42 21.44 -11.10 -4.15
N GLY A 43 20.57 -10.96 -5.15
CA GLY A 43 20.01 -9.65 -5.54
C GLY A 43 19.15 -8.98 -4.45
N GLN A 44 18.66 -9.74 -3.46
CA GLN A 44 17.87 -9.20 -2.34
C GLN A 44 18.67 -8.97 -1.06
N LEU A 45 19.91 -9.43 -0.95
CA LEU A 45 20.70 -9.26 0.27
C LEU A 45 20.84 -7.81 0.72
N PRO A 46 21.11 -6.82 -0.15
CA PRO A 46 21.18 -5.41 0.28
C PRO A 46 19.86 -4.91 0.85
N LEU A 47 18.73 -5.32 0.25
CA LEU A 47 17.40 -4.96 0.73
C LEU A 47 17.14 -5.56 2.14
N LEU A 48 17.46 -6.83 2.31
CA LEU A 48 17.31 -7.55 3.59
C LEU A 48 18.23 -6.94 4.66
N GLN A 49 19.44 -6.54 4.30
CA GLN A 49 20.39 -5.90 5.20
C GLN A 49 19.87 -4.54 5.69
N GLY A 50 19.32 -3.71 4.81
CA GLY A 50 18.72 -2.43 5.20
C GLY A 50 17.54 -2.60 6.17
N TYR A 51 16.66 -3.59 5.94
CA TYR A 51 15.59 -3.90 6.91
C TYR A 51 16.14 -4.46 8.23
N ALA A 52 17.21 -5.26 8.17
CA ALA A 52 17.87 -5.77 9.37
C ALA A 52 18.49 -4.62 10.18
N GLU A 53 19.08 -3.65 9.53
CA GLU A 53 19.59 -2.43 10.17
C GLU A 53 18.48 -1.66 10.87
N ALA A 54 17.37 -1.39 10.16
CA ALA A 54 16.24 -0.67 10.74
C ALA A 54 15.69 -1.38 11.99
N HIS A 55 15.52 -2.71 11.92
CA HIS A 55 15.08 -3.51 13.06
C HIS A 55 16.08 -3.51 14.22
N ALA A 56 17.38 -3.65 13.94
CA ALA A 56 18.42 -3.67 14.97
C ALA A 56 18.51 -2.32 15.70
N LYS A 57 18.30 -1.21 14.99
CA LYS A 57 18.30 0.15 15.55
C LYS A 57 16.96 0.56 16.15
N GLY A 58 15.87 -0.19 15.86
CA GLY A 58 14.51 0.18 16.27
C GLY A 58 14.03 1.50 15.65
N ALA A 59 14.62 1.93 14.53
CA ALA A 59 14.36 3.21 13.89
C ALA A 59 14.31 3.06 12.36
N ALA A 60 13.57 3.97 11.70
CA ALA A 60 13.62 4.08 10.26
C ALA A 60 15.03 4.48 9.78
N ILE A 61 15.48 3.87 8.68
CA ILE A 61 16.73 4.21 8.01
C ILE A 61 16.37 4.81 6.65
N VAL A 62 16.86 6.03 6.40
CA VAL A 62 16.66 6.74 5.12
C VAL A 62 18.02 6.95 4.47
N TYR A 63 18.21 6.39 3.27
CA TYR A 63 19.46 6.53 2.53
C TYR A 63 19.46 7.71 1.55
N ALA A 64 18.28 8.07 1.05
CA ALA A 64 18.12 9.21 0.15
C ALA A 64 16.67 9.72 0.18
N ALA A 65 16.50 11.00 -0.11
CA ALA A 65 15.17 11.55 -0.33
C ALA A 65 14.56 11.02 -1.64
N ASP A 66 13.25 10.89 -1.65
CA ASP A 66 12.48 10.73 -2.87
C ASP A 66 11.80 12.07 -3.20
N GLU A 67 12.43 12.85 -4.06
CA GLU A 67 11.95 14.18 -4.43
C GLU A 67 10.53 14.18 -4.99
N ARG A 68 10.11 13.08 -5.63
CA ARG A 68 8.74 12.93 -6.17
C ARG A 68 7.67 13.14 -5.11
N LEU A 69 7.95 12.76 -3.86
CA LEU A 69 7.01 12.91 -2.75
C LEU A 69 6.76 14.37 -2.37
N PHE A 70 7.72 15.26 -2.65
CA PHE A 70 7.63 16.69 -2.35
C PHE A 70 7.12 17.53 -3.53
N GLN A 71 7.05 16.92 -4.72
CA GLN A 71 6.63 17.55 -5.97
C GLN A 71 5.30 17.00 -6.48
N LEU A 72 4.47 16.41 -5.61
CA LEU A 72 3.16 15.89 -6.01
C LEU A 72 2.30 17.06 -6.53
N LYS A 73 1.73 16.86 -7.72
CA LYS A 73 0.80 17.83 -8.28
C LYS A 73 -0.52 17.84 -7.52
N GLU A 74 -0.92 18.98 -7.05
CA GLU A 74 -2.22 19.19 -6.41
C GLU A 74 -3.39 19.16 -7.42
N PRO A 75 -4.61 18.75 -7.01
CA PRO A 75 -4.90 18.23 -5.69
C PRO A 75 -4.36 16.80 -5.49
N VAL A 76 -3.97 16.48 -4.26
CA VAL A 76 -3.54 15.12 -3.87
C VAL A 76 -4.70 14.43 -3.14
N LEU A 77 -5.13 13.29 -3.68
CA LEU A 77 -6.22 12.48 -3.13
C LEU A 77 -5.69 11.14 -2.63
N HIS A 78 -5.93 10.82 -1.38
CA HIS A 78 -5.67 9.49 -0.83
C HIS A 78 -6.89 8.62 -1.08
N LEU A 79 -6.74 7.59 -1.91
CA LEU A 79 -7.82 6.74 -2.37
C LEU A 79 -7.73 5.35 -1.76
N ASP A 80 -8.89 4.79 -1.44
CA ASP A 80 -9.08 3.37 -1.18
C ASP A 80 -10.39 2.86 -1.79
N LEU A 81 -10.35 1.65 -2.35
CA LEU A 81 -11.46 1.00 -3.02
C LEU A 81 -11.84 -0.30 -2.31
N GLU A 82 -13.13 -0.47 -2.04
CA GLU A 82 -13.68 -1.74 -1.57
C GLU A 82 -14.40 -2.46 -2.70
N PHE A 83 -14.03 -3.72 -2.92
CA PHE A 83 -14.49 -4.45 -4.09
C PHE A 83 -14.77 -5.94 -3.83
N ASP A 84 -15.68 -6.50 -4.61
CA ASP A 84 -15.88 -7.94 -4.79
C ASP A 84 -15.09 -8.38 -6.03
N GLY A 85 -13.86 -8.85 -5.82
CA GLY A 85 -12.94 -9.18 -6.90
C GLY A 85 -13.49 -10.23 -7.90
N PRO A 86 -14.04 -11.37 -7.45
CA PRO A 86 -14.69 -12.35 -8.32
C PRO A 86 -15.83 -11.78 -9.17
N ALA A 87 -16.61 -10.85 -8.61
CA ALA A 87 -17.71 -10.21 -9.31
C ALA A 87 -17.29 -9.02 -10.17
N SER A 88 -16.04 -8.55 -10.03
CA SER A 88 -15.54 -7.31 -10.63
C SER A 88 -16.44 -6.11 -10.28
N GLU A 89 -16.81 -6.00 -9.02
CA GLU A 89 -17.70 -4.98 -8.48
C GLU A 89 -16.95 -4.10 -7.50
N ILE A 90 -16.95 -2.77 -7.74
CA ILE A 90 -16.52 -1.78 -6.76
C ILE A 90 -17.79 -1.24 -6.10
N PHE A 91 -17.95 -1.51 -4.80
CA PHE A 91 -19.15 -1.12 -4.07
C PHE A 91 -18.97 0.11 -3.19
N LEU A 92 -17.73 0.47 -2.92
CA LEU A 92 -17.39 1.67 -2.17
C LEU A 92 -16.07 2.21 -2.72
N TRP A 93 -16.02 3.49 -2.99
CA TRP A 93 -14.78 4.23 -3.13
C TRP A 93 -14.82 5.45 -2.23
N GLY A 94 -13.69 5.73 -1.65
CA GLY A 94 -13.52 6.91 -0.83
C GLY A 94 -12.17 7.56 -1.08
N TYR A 95 -12.11 8.87 -0.86
CA TYR A 95 -10.85 9.59 -0.87
C TYR A 95 -10.80 10.63 0.23
N LEU A 96 -9.58 10.95 0.64
CA LEU A 96 -9.28 12.08 1.50
C LEU A 96 -8.49 13.10 0.68
N ASP A 97 -8.98 14.31 0.64
CA ASP A 97 -8.26 15.46 0.10
C ASP A 97 -7.12 15.84 1.05
N HIS A 98 -5.88 15.78 0.57
CA HIS A 98 -4.68 15.96 1.40
C HIS A 98 -4.63 17.34 2.05
N ALA A 99 -5.00 18.39 1.31
CA ALA A 99 -4.90 19.77 1.78
C ALA A 99 -5.96 20.10 2.84
N THR A 100 -7.18 19.60 2.66
CA THR A 100 -8.31 19.95 3.53
C THR A 100 -8.57 18.90 4.63
N GLY A 101 -8.07 17.68 4.46
CA GLY A 101 -8.38 16.55 5.34
C GLY A 101 -9.81 16.03 5.21
N ARG A 102 -10.59 16.55 4.26
CA ARG A 102 -11.99 16.15 4.04
C ARG A 102 -12.02 14.77 3.40
N ILE A 103 -12.83 13.87 4.00
CA ILE A 103 -13.13 12.55 3.43
C ILE A 103 -14.46 12.63 2.68
N GLU A 104 -14.48 12.05 1.50
CA GLU A 104 -15.67 11.85 0.68
C GLU A 104 -15.77 10.37 0.31
N GLN A 105 -16.96 9.78 0.45
CA GLN A 105 -17.20 8.35 0.23
C GLN A 105 -18.48 8.14 -0.57
N HIS A 106 -18.42 7.20 -1.50
CA HIS A 106 -19.53 6.85 -2.38
C HIS A 106 -19.77 5.34 -2.32
N PHE A 107 -20.92 4.95 -1.83
CA PHE A 107 -21.33 3.55 -1.65
C PHE A 107 -22.55 3.22 -2.49
N ASP A 108 -22.48 2.13 -3.26
CA ASP A 108 -23.67 1.53 -3.89
C ASP A 108 -23.47 0.02 -4.09
N HIS A 109 -24.54 -0.74 -3.92
CA HIS A 109 -24.54 -2.19 -4.06
C HIS A 109 -25.36 -2.68 -5.26
N THR A 110 -26.03 -1.76 -5.95
CA THR A 110 -26.81 -2.09 -7.14
C THR A 110 -25.95 -2.04 -8.39
N ARG A 111 -26.27 -2.85 -9.39
CA ARG A 111 -25.52 -2.86 -10.66
C ARG A 111 -25.44 -1.48 -11.32
N HIS A 112 -26.55 -0.75 -11.37
CA HIS A 112 -26.59 0.59 -11.96
C HIS A 112 -25.85 1.60 -11.09
N GLY A 113 -25.92 1.46 -9.78
CA GLY A 113 -25.21 2.33 -8.85
C GLY A 113 -23.69 2.17 -8.96
N GLN A 114 -23.20 0.94 -9.10
CA GLN A 114 -21.78 0.68 -9.27
C GLN A 114 -21.23 1.24 -10.59
N GLU A 115 -21.96 1.12 -11.69
CA GLU A 115 -21.58 1.78 -12.94
C GLU A 115 -21.56 3.31 -12.78
N ARG A 116 -22.54 3.88 -12.07
CA ARG A 116 -22.58 5.32 -11.75
C ARG A 116 -21.36 5.72 -10.91
N LEU A 117 -21.03 4.98 -9.85
CA LEU A 117 -19.86 5.23 -9.01
C LEU A 117 -18.57 5.31 -9.85
N LEU A 118 -18.38 4.40 -10.80
CA LEU A 118 -17.22 4.42 -11.69
C LEU A 118 -17.18 5.65 -12.58
N ARG A 119 -18.34 6.03 -13.14
CA ARG A 119 -18.46 7.23 -13.97
C ARG A 119 -18.21 8.52 -13.18
N GLU A 120 -18.73 8.59 -11.96
CA GLU A 120 -18.49 9.71 -11.06
C GLU A 120 -16.99 9.83 -10.71
N PHE A 121 -16.34 8.71 -10.38
CA PHE A 121 -14.90 8.71 -10.11
C PHE A 121 -14.08 9.10 -11.35
N GLN A 122 -14.41 8.55 -12.53
CA GLN A 122 -13.77 8.94 -13.80
C GLN A 122 -13.92 10.44 -14.06
N GLN A 123 -15.13 10.97 -13.90
CA GLN A 123 -15.42 12.39 -14.11
C GLN A 123 -14.65 13.24 -13.10
N ARG A 124 -14.64 12.86 -11.84
CA ARG A 124 -13.87 13.56 -10.81
C ARG A 124 -12.40 13.64 -11.16
N CYS A 125 -11.78 12.52 -11.59
CA CYS A 125 -10.38 12.53 -12.01
C CYS A 125 -10.11 13.43 -13.22
N ARG A 126 -11.06 13.55 -14.14
CA ARG A 126 -10.94 14.45 -15.30
C ARG A 126 -11.05 15.92 -14.92
N ASP A 127 -11.97 16.25 -14.02
CA ASP A 127 -12.28 17.64 -13.66
C ASP A 127 -11.16 18.28 -12.86
N ILE A 128 -10.52 17.53 -11.98
CA ILE A 128 -9.52 18.08 -11.06
C ILE A 128 -8.08 17.65 -11.36
N ASP A 129 -7.88 16.68 -12.27
CA ASP A 129 -6.56 16.16 -12.68
C ASP A 129 -5.61 15.87 -11.49
N PRO A 130 -6.01 15.00 -10.55
CA PRO A 130 -5.33 14.82 -9.28
C PRO A 130 -4.07 13.99 -9.40
N THR A 131 -3.23 14.06 -8.35
CA THR A 131 -2.37 12.95 -7.97
C THR A 131 -3.14 12.04 -7.02
N VAL A 132 -3.29 10.76 -7.39
CA VAL A 132 -4.00 9.76 -6.56
C VAL A 132 -2.97 8.90 -5.84
N VAL A 133 -3.01 8.95 -4.52
CA VAL A 133 -2.11 8.20 -3.63
C VAL A 133 -2.87 7.00 -3.08
N THR A 134 -2.26 5.81 -3.19
CA THR A 134 -2.84 4.54 -2.74
C THR A 134 -1.86 3.74 -1.89
N TRP A 135 -2.35 2.68 -1.25
CA TRP A 135 -1.53 1.69 -0.58
C TRP A 135 -1.68 0.32 -1.24
N GLY A 136 -0.67 -0.13 -1.98
CA GLY A 136 -0.74 -1.38 -2.75
C GLY A 136 -1.67 -1.32 -3.96
N GLY A 137 -2.13 -0.12 -4.32
CA GLY A 137 -3.17 0.09 -5.33
C GLY A 137 -2.78 -0.36 -6.73
N THR A 138 -1.50 -0.37 -7.08
CA THR A 138 -1.04 -0.86 -8.39
C THR A 138 -1.32 -2.34 -8.60
N SER A 139 -1.30 -3.14 -7.54
CA SER A 139 -1.55 -4.57 -7.57
C SER A 139 -3.01 -4.96 -7.23
N SER A 140 -3.78 -4.06 -6.61
CA SER A 140 -5.16 -4.28 -6.18
C SER A 140 -6.15 -3.35 -6.87
N ASP A 141 -6.21 -2.10 -6.46
CA ASP A 141 -7.24 -1.14 -6.85
C ASP A 141 -7.26 -0.87 -8.35
N LEU A 142 -6.09 -0.65 -8.98
CA LEU A 142 -6.01 -0.41 -10.42
C LEU A 142 -6.42 -1.63 -11.25
N VAL A 143 -6.13 -2.83 -10.75
CA VAL A 143 -6.57 -4.07 -11.40
C VAL A 143 -8.09 -4.19 -11.34
N GLN A 144 -8.68 -3.95 -10.17
CA GLN A 144 -10.13 -4.03 -10.01
C GLN A 144 -10.85 -2.89 -10.74
N LEU A 145 -10.27 -1.69 -10.74
CA LEU A 145 -10.81 -0.55 -11.48
C LEU A 145 -10.89 -0.85 -13.00
N ARG A 146 -9.83 -1.45 -13.57
CA ARG A 146 -9.84 -1.88 -14.99
C ARG A 146 -10.90 -2.95 -15.24
N ARG A 147 -10.96 -4.00 -14.41
CA ARG A 147 -11.95 -5.07 -14.53
C ARG A 147 -13.39 -4.54 -14.42
N ALA A 148 -13.65 -3.62 -13.52
CA ALA A 148 -14.95 -2.98 -13.38
C ALA A 148 -15.29 -2.13 -14.61
N CYS A 149 -14.33 -1.36 -15.15
CA CYS A 149 -14.52 -0.63 -16.40
C CYS A 149 -14.84 -1.58 -17.56
N ASP A 150 -14.13 -2.69 -17.72
CA ASP A 150 -14.37 -3.68 -18.75
C ASP A 150 -15.79 -4.29 -18.62
N LYS A 151 -16.19 -4.63 -17.39
CA LYS A 151 -17.55 -5.13 -17.07
C LYS A 151 -18.65 -4.19 -17.55
N TYR A 152 -18.46 -2.88 -17.38
CA TYR A 152 -19.43 -1.85 -17.76
C TYR A 152 -19.14 -1.22 -19.13
N LYS A 153 -18.22 -1.82 -19.93
CA LYS A 153 -17.84 -1.35 -21.27
C LYS A 153 -17.40 0.14 -21.27
N MET A 154 -16.70 0.55 -20.25
CA MET A 154 -16.12 1.89 -20.12
C MET A 154 -14.71 1.89 -20.69
N ASP A 155 -14.33 3.02 -21.34
CA ASP A 155 -12.94 3.22 -21.76
C ASP A 155 -12.02 3.28 -20.52
N THR A 156 -10.90 2.56 -20.59
CA THR A 156 -9.88 2.51 -19.53
C THR A 156 -8.72 3.48 -19.75
N ALA A 157 -8.68 4.18 -20.89
CA ALA A 157 -7.57 5.08 -21.22
C ALA A 157 -7.36 6.19 -20.17
N TRP A 158 -8.43 6.64 -19.50
CA TRP A 158 -8.34 7.65 -18.46
C TRP A 158 -7.52 7.20 -17.25
N ILE A 159 -7.55 5.89 -16.91
CA ILE A 159 -6.78 5.35 -15.78
C ILE A 159 -5.29 5.59 -15.98
N ARG A 160 -4.79 5.50 -17.23
CA ARG A 160 -3.38 5.77 -17.55
C ARG A 160 -3.00 7.25 -17.54
N LYS A 161 -3.99 8.15 -17.59
CA LYS A 161 -3.77 9.61 -17.57
C LYS A 161 -3.70 10.16 -16.15
N VAL A 162 -4.30 9.48 -15.20
CA VAL A 162 -4.23 9.85 -13.78
C VAL A 162 -2.82 9.57 -13.25
N ARG A 163 -2.29 10.48 -12.46
CA ARG A 163 -1.01 10.31 -11.76
C ARG A 163 -1.23 9.47 -10.51
N TRP A 164 -0.75 8.23 -10.56
CA TRP A 164 -0.82 7.30 -9.44
C TRP A 164 0.49 7.25 -8.67
N LEU A 165 0.42 7.34 -7.36
CA LEU A 165 1.50 7.06 -6.44
C LEU A 165 1.08 5.93 -5.50
N ASP A 166 1.68 4.76 -5.66
CA ASP A 166 1.49 3.64 -4.74
C ASP A 166 2.58 3.69 -3.67
N LEU A 167 2.22 4.13 -2.48
CA LEU A 167 3.18 4.28 -1.38
C LEU A 167 3.82 2.96 -0.97
N GLN A 168 3.07 1.85 -1.02
CA GLN A 168 3.62 0.55 -0.63
C GLN A 168 4.73 0.12 -1.58
N THR A 169 4.41 0.03 -2.88
CA THR A 169 5.30 -0.63 -3.86
C THR A 169 6.31 0.32 -4.50
N GLN A 170 6.09 1.62 -4.44
CA GLN A 170 6.99 2.61 -5.05
C GLN A 170 7.85 3.38 -4.04
N VAL A 171 7.54 3.29 -2.75
CA VAL A 171 8.21 4.08 -1.71
C VAL A 171 8.67 3.22 -0.54
N VAL A 172 7.72 2.58 0.17
CA VAL A 172 8.01 1.90 1.45
C VAL A 172 8.62 0.51 1.25
N TYR A 173 8.17 -0.22 0.24
CA TYR A 173 8.69 -1.54 -0.11
C TYR A 173 8.73 -1.73 -1.62
N THR A 174 9.76 -1.21 -2.26
CA THR A 174 9.90 -1.29 -3.72
C THR A 174 10.28 -2.69 -4.21
N GLY A 175 10.80 -3.54 -3.32
CA GLY A 175 11.30 -4.86 -3.68
C GLY A 175 12.61 -4.85 -4.49
N ASN A 176 13.13 -3.66 -4.80
CA ASN A 176 14.37 -3.46 -5.55
C ASN A 176 15.35 -2.60 -4.72
N PRO A 177 16.55 -3.14 -4.37
CA PRO A 177 17.52 -2.41 -3.56
C PRO A 177 18.00 -1.10 -4.21
N GLU A 178 18.02 -0.99 -5.53
CA GLU A 178 18.47 0.22 -6.23
C GLU A 178 17.49 1.39 -6.08
N THR A 179 16.20 1.09 -5.93
CA THR A 179 15.13 2.08 -5.80
C THR A 179 14.64 2.26 -4.36
N GLN A 180 15.02 1.35 -3.45
CA GLN A 180 14.64 1.44 -2.05
C GLN A 180 15.37 2.60 -1.36
N ARG A 181 14.62 3.57 -0.84
CA ARG A 181 15.15 4.77 -0.20
C ARG A 181 14.98 4.77 1.32
N ILE A 182 13.98 4.04 1.82
CA ILE A 182 13.61 4.00 3.23
C ILE A 182 13.40 2.55 3.70
N TYR A 183 13.87 2.25 4.90
CA TYR A 183 13.69 0.97 5.56
C TYR A 183 13.03 1.20 6.91
N LEU A 184 11.85 0.62 7.11
CA LEU A 184 11.08 0.76 8.33
C LEU A 184 11.21 -0.51 9.18
N PRO A 185 11.33 -0.40 10.51
CA PRO A 185 11.41 -1.54 11.44
C PRO A 185 10.02 -2.14 11.68
N VAL A 186 9.35 -2.56 10.62
CA VAL A 186 7.99 -3.11 10.67
C VAL A 186 7.97 -4.61 10.35
N ARG A 187 7.08 -5.36 11.00
CA ARG A 187 6.97 -6.82 10.81
C ARG A 187 6.40 -7.22 9.45
N ASN A 188 5.56 -6.38 8.89
CA ASN A 188 4.96 -6.53 7.57
C ASN A 188 4.60 -5.15 7.00
N PHE A 189 4.27 -5.11 5.72
CA PHE A 189 3.93 -3.89 5.01
C PHE A 189 2.42 -3.75 4.76
N SER A 190 1.57 -4.13 5.72
CA SER A 190 0.17 -3.71 5.70
C SER A 190 0.07 -2.22 6.07
N SER A 191 -0.94 -1.52 5.52
CA SER A 191 -1.19 -0.11 5.84
C SER A 191 -1.29 0.14 7.34
N ASP A 192 -2.02 -0.72 8.05
CA ASP A 192 -2.19 -0.69 9.51
C ASP A 192 -0.85 -0.79 10.27
N THR A 193 0.04 -1.72 9.86
CA THR A 193 1.34 -1.89 10.53
C THR A 193 2.26 -0.70 10.30
N VAL A 194 2.28 -0.17 9.08
CA VAL A 194 3.13 0.99 8.73
C VAL A 194 2.55 2.27 9.34
N ALA A 195 1.24 2.47 9.32
CA ALA A 195 0.60 3.61 9.99
C ALA A 195 0.88 3.64 11.50
N LYS A 196 0.85 2.48 12.16
CA LYS A 196 1.23 2.36 13.59
C LYS A 196 2.67 2.78 13.85
N HIS A 197 3.59 2.49 12.96
CA HIS A 197 4.98 2.94 13.07
C HIS A 197 5.06 4.48 13.09
N PHE A 198 4.16 5.16 12.38
CA PHE A 198 4.03 6.62 12.39
C PHE A 198 3.07 7.16 13.47
N GLY A 199 2.77 6.36 14.49
CA GLY A 199 2.00 6.80 15.67
C GLY A 199 0.47 6.74 15.50
N TYR A 200 -0.03 6.05 14.48
CA TYR A 200 -1.48 5.89 14.31
C TYR A 200 -2.05 4.90 15.32
N GLU A 201 -3.06 5.34 16.06
CA GLU A 201 -3.85 4.49 16.93
C GLU A 201 -5.19 4.17 16.24
N LYS A 202 -5.29 2.95 15.70
CA LYS A 202 -6.51 2.50 15.02
C LYS A 202 -7.67 2.37 16.02
N PRO A 203 -8.81 2.99 15.74
CA PRO A 203 -10.02 2.77 16.54
C PRO A 203 -10.46 1.30 16.49
N ARG A 204 -11.26 0.86 17.47
CA ARG A 204 -11.83 -0.49 17.46
C ARG A 204 -12.91 -0.60 16.40
N LEU A 205 -12.53 -1.04 15.22
CA LEU A 205 -13.48 -1.33 14.13
C LEU A 205 -14.05 -2.75 14.26
N ARG A 206 -15.28 -2.92 13.77
CA ARG A 206 -15.90 -4.25 13.60
C ARG A 206 -15.27 -5.02 12.47
N ILE A 207 -14.78 -4.35 11.42
CA ILE A 207 -14.09 -4.90 10.27
C ILE A 207 -12.59 -4.81 10.52
N LYS A 208 -11.89 -5.94 10.40
CA LYS A 208 -10.45 -6.04 10.73
C LYS A 208 -9.55 -6.04 9.51
N ASP A 209 -10.06 -6.49 8.37
CA ASP A 209 -9.32 -6.64 7.11
C ASP A 209 -10.27 -6.67 5.90
N GLY A 210 -9.73 -6.55 4.69
CA GLY A 210 -10.51 -6.53 3.46
C GLY A 210 -11.31 -7.82 3.21
N PHE A 211 -10.86 -8.98 3.71
CA PHE A 211 -11.63 -10.21 3.59
C PHE A 211 -12.88 -10.20 4.47
N ALA A 212 -12.77 -9.64 5.67
CA ALA A 212 -13.93 -9.40 6.55
C ALA A 212 -14.87 -8.36 5.95
N ALA A 213 -14.33 -7.28 5.31
CA ALA A 213 -15.13 -6.29 4.60
C ALA A 213 -15.95 -6.93 3.47
N LEU A 214 -15.33 -7.77 2.64
CA LEU A 214 -16.04 -8.50 1.59
C LEU A 214 -17.18 -9.39 2.11
N LYS A 215 -16.91 -10.16 3.18
CA LYS A 215 -17.97 -11.00 3.80
C LYS A 215 -19.15 -10.18 4.32
N ILE A 216 -18.85 -9.05 4.94
CA ILE A 216 -19.86 -8.14 5.47
C ILE A 216 -20.63 -7.47 4.32
N TYR A 217 -19.96 -7.08 3.23
CA TYR A 217 -20.62 -6.60 2.03
C TYR A 217 -21.55 -7.65 1.41
N GLN A 218 -21.13 -8.91 1.30
CA GLN A 218 -21.97 -9.99 0.80
C GLN A 218 -23.19 -10.23 1.70
N ALA A 219 -23.06 -10.04 3.02
CA ALA A 219 -24.22 -10.07 3.92
C ALA A 219 -25.14 -8.86 3.69
N TYR A 220 -24.58 -7.68 3.46
CA TYR A 220 -25.34 -6.46 3.12
C TYR A 220 -26.13 -6.64 1.83
N LYS A 221 -25.56 -7.24 0.77
CA LYS A 221 -26.28 -7.52 -0.49
C LYS A 221 -27.55 -8.36 -0.28
N ARG A 222 -27.54 -9.30 0.70
CA ARG A 222 -28.70 -10.16 1.00
C ARG A 222 -29.74 -9.46 1.86
N ALA A 223 -29.30 -8.63 2.79
CA ALA A 223 -30.16 -7.93 3.74
C ALA A 223 -29.56 -6.55 4.06
N PRO A 224 -29.84 -5.51 3.25
CA PRO A 224 -29.31 -4.19 3.43
C PRO A 224 -29.68 -3.61 4.81
N ARG A 225 -28.68 -3.16 5.56
CA ARG A 225 -28.83 -2.51 6.89
C ARG A 225 -27.86 -1.35 6.99
N GLU A 226 -28.36 -0.18 7.37
CA GLU A 226 -27.54 1.03 7.50
C GLU A 226 -26.34 0.86 8.45
N GLY A 227 -26.47 0.07 9.51
CA GLY A 227 -25.35 -0.23 10.41
C GLY A 227 -24.20 -0.96 9.70
N ILE A 228 -24.50 -1.89 8.78
CA ILE A 228 -23.48 -2.60 8.00
C ILE A 228 -22.79 -1.64 7.00
N LYS A 229 -23.57 -0.81 6.33
CA LYS A 229 -23.03 0.21 5.42
C LYS A 229 -22.09 1.17 6.16
N ARG A 230 -22.50 1.63 7.32
CA ARG A 230 -21.66 2.49 8.18
C ARG A 230 -20.37 1.81 8.56
N ASP A 231 -20.40 0.54 9.02
CA ASP A 231 -19.21 -0.22 9.39
C ASP A 231 -18.22 -0.34 8.18
N LEU A 232 -18.73 -0.54 6.95
CA LEU A 232 -17.91 -0.57 5.72
C LEU A 232 -17.30 0.79 5.40
N CYS A 233 -18.08 1.86 5.52
CA CYS A 233 -17.57 3.22 5.31
C CYS A 233 -16.54 3.61 6.39
N GLU A 234 -16.73 3.25 7.64
CA GLU A 234 -15.77 3.49 8.71
C GLU A 234 -14.45 2.76 8.44
N TYR A 235 -14.51 1.50 7.99
CA TYR A 235 -13.33 0.72 7.64
C TYR A 235 -12.52 1.38 6.50
N ASN A 236 -13.18 1.70 5.38
CA ASN A 236 -12.56 2.38 4.24
C ASN A 236 -11.98 3.77 4.62
N ALA A 237 -12.69 4.55 5.45
CA ALA A 237 -12.19 5.84 5.92
C ALA A 237 -10.88 5.71 6.71
N GLU A 238 -10.73 4.65 7.51
CA GLU A 238 -9.51 4.41 8.28
C GLU A 238 -8.35 4.02 7.37
N ASP A 239 -8.56 3.17 6.36
CA ASP A 239 -7.51 2.79 5.42
C ASP A 239 -7.04 3.99 4.56
N ILE A 240 -7.94 4.91 4.21
CA ILE A 240 -7.61 6.19 3.58
C ILE A 240 -6.75 7.08 4.50
N LYS A 241 -7.10 7.19 5.79
CA LYS A 241 -6.33 7.97 6.77
C LYS A 241 -4.91 7.41 6.97
N HIS A 242 -4.78 6.06 6.96
CA HIS A 242 -3.47 5.41 7.01
C HIS A 242 -2.57 5.91 5.86
N THR A 243 -3.09 5.92 4.64
CA THR A 243 -2.34 6.33 3.44
C THR A 243 -1.84 7.77 3.56
N LYS A 244 -2.67 8.69 4.08
CA LYS A 244 -2.26 10.08 4.34
C LYS A 244 -1.16 10.16 5.39
N LEU A 245 -1.37 9.53 6.54
CA LEU A 245 -0.41 9.56 7.65
C LEU A 245 0.95 8.97 7.23
N ILE A 246 0.94 7.89 6.45
CA ILE A 246 2.16 7.27 5.96
C ILE A 246 2.90 8.22 5.01
N LEU A 247 2.22 8.88 4.08
CA LEU A 247 2.84 9.87 3.20
C LEU A 247 3.49 11.01 4.00
N ASP A 248 2.77 11.55 4.98
CA ASP A 248 3.25 12.63 5.83
C ASP A 248 4.47 12.17 6.65
N GLY A 249 4.41 10.99 7.27
CA GLY A 249 5.49 10.44 8.05
C GLY A 249 6.75 10.13 7.23
N VAL A 250 6.58 9.59 6.02
CA VAL A 250 7.71 9.34 5.11
C VAL A 250 8.35 10.66 4.65
N ARG A 251 7.53 11.66 4.30
CA ARG A 251 8.04 13.01 3.96
C ARG A 251 8.83 13.62 5.11
N GLU A 252 8.33 13.52 6.34
CA GLU A 252 9.02 14.04 7.52
C GLU A 252 10.39 13.39 7.73
N LEU A 253 10.48 12.06 7.58
CA LEU A 253 11.75 11.33 7.67
C LEU A 253 12.74 11.70 6.57
N MET A 254 12.26 12.02 5.36
CA MET A 254 13.12 12.35 4.21
C MET A 254 13.49 13.82 4.13
N ARG A 255 12.74 14.73 4.76
CA ARG A 255 12.94 16.20 4.70
C ARG A 255 14.36 16.67 5.01
N PRO A 256 15.08 16.11 6.02
CA PRO A 256 16.44 16.53 6.32
C PRO A 256 17.46 16.26 5.20
N LEU A 257 17.07 15.49 4.16
CA LEU A 257 17.94 15.08 3.06
C LEU A 257 17.71 15.89 1.78
N ILE A 258 16.75 16.82 1.78
CA ILE A 258 16.47 17.74 0.68
C ILE A 258 17.13 19.09 1.00
#